data_40c5803f6a7273a3a997ecbaefac3057
#
_entry.id   40c5803f6a7273a3a997ecbaefac3057
#
_cell.length_a   1.000
_cell.length_b   1.000
_cell.length_c   1.000
_cell.angle_alpha   90.00
_cell.angle_beta   90.00
_cell.angle_gamma   90.00
#
_symmetry.space_group_name_H-M   'P 1'
#
loop_
_entity.id
_entity.type
_entity.pdbx_description
1 polymer ?
#
loop_
_entity_poly.entity_id
_entity_poly.type
_entity_poly.pdbx_seq_one_letter_code
_entity_poly.pdbx_strand_id
1 'polypeptide(L)'
;VLHSIQTSAYKNIYNPENFYIHKDGTGAGNNWGMGYSMGEQVHEDILEMIDREADGSDSLEGFMMLHSIAGGTGSGLGSYMLERLNDRFPKKLIQTYSVFPNTHTGDIVVQPYNSLLSMRRLTQNADSVVRTDLATSHQTILTLQVVLDNGALSKIAADRLHVMNPSFEQTNQLVSTVMSASTTTLRYPGYMHNDLVGIVASLIPTPRCHFLMTSYTPFSGENVEQAKTVRKTTVLDVMRRLLQPKNRMVSTNPTKKSCYMSILNIIQGEADPSDVCCSPFCVATSC
;
A
#
# COMPACT_ATOMS: atom_id res chain seq x y z
N VAL A 1 6.23 -14.34 13.89
CA VAL A 1 4.96 -13.72 13.44
C VAL A 1 3.79 -14.64 13.79
N LEU A 2 3.73 -15.88 13.29
CA LEU A 2 2.61 -16.80 13.55
C LEU A 2 2.37 -17.02 15.05
N HIS A 3 3.42 -17.31 15.81
CA HIS A 3 3.34 -17.46 17.28
C HIS A 3 2.82 -16.17 17.95
N SER A 4 3.27 -15.01 17.51
CA SER A 4 2.79 -13.72 18.02
C SER A 4 1.30 -13.50 17.73
N ILE A 5 0.80 -13.92 16.58
CA ILE A 5 -0.63 -13.83 16.25
C ILE A 5 -1.43 -14.78 17.14
N GLN A 6 -1.00 -16.02 17.30
CA GLN A 6 -1.69 -17.05 18.08
C GLN A 6 -1.72 -16.77 19.59
N THR A 7 -0.75 -16.02 20.11
CA THR A 7 -0.68 -15.62 21.52
C THR A 7 -1.31 -14.26 21.80
N SER A 8 -1.65 -13.49 20.77
CA SER A 8 -2.24 -12.17 20.92
C SER A 8 -3.72 -12.21 21.33
N ALA A 9 -4.24 -11.08 21.81
CA ALA A 9 -5.67 -10.90 22.09
C ALA A 9 -6.55 -11.07 20.83
N TYR A 10 -5.96 -10.95 19.64
CA TYR A 10 -6.63 -11.01 18.34
C TYR A 10 -6.55 -12.38 17.66
N LYS A 11 -6.12 -13.43 18.37
CA LYS A 11 -5.95 -14.80 17.81
C LYS A 11 -7.20 -15.36 17.11
N ASN A 12 -8.39 -14.97 17.57
CA ASN A 12 -9.67 -15.47 17.06
C ASN A 12 -10.16 -14.75 15.79
N ILE A 13 -9.46 -13.68 15.34
CA ILE A 13 -9.82 -12.94 14.13
C ILE A 13 -9.40 -13.73 12.89
N TYR A 14 -8.29 -14.47 12.97
CA TYR A 14 -7.72 -15.19 11.84
C TYR A 14 -8.17 -16.66 11.87
N ASN A 15 -8.66 -17.16 10.74
CA ASN A 15 -8.94 -18.58 10.59
C ASN A 15 -7.62 -19.36 10.61
N PRO A 16 -7.44 -20.35 11.49
CA PRO A 16 -6.22 -21.16 11.55
C PRO A 16 -5.89 -21.91 10.24
N GLU A 17 -6.90 -22.21 9.44
CA GLU A 17 -6.73 -22.89 8.15
C GLU A 17 -6.17 -21.99 7.04
N ASN A 18 -6.13 -20.69 7.25
CA ASN A 18 -5.64 -19.71 6.29
C ASN A 18 -4.14 -19.39 6.47
N PHE A 19 -3.42 -20.23 7.20
CA PHE A 19 -1.97 -20.13 7.36
C PHE A 19 -1.26 -21.16 6.49
N TYR A 20 -0.53 -20.69 5.48
CA TYR A 20 0.37 -21.56 4.73
C TYR A 20 1.77 -21.54 5.34
N ILE A 21 2.28 -22.72 5.70
CA ILE A 21 3.64 -22.90 6.21
C ILE A 21 4.32 -23.95 5.34
N HIS A 22 5.45 -23.58 4.72
CA HIS A 22 6.23 -24.52 3.93
C HIS A 22 6.77 -25.66 4.81
N LYS A 23 6.72 -26.87 4.30
CA LYS A 23 7.05 -28.11 5.05
C LYS A 23 8.46 -28.08 5.63
N ASP A 24 9.41 -27.55 4.89
CA ASP A 24 10.81 -27.50 5.29
C ASP A 24 11.15 -26.27 6.17
N GLY A 25 10.19 -25.37 6.43
CA GLY A 25 10.39 -24.15 7.21
C GLY A 25 11.41 -23.19 6.61
N THR A 26 11.91 -23.46 5.41
CA THR A 26 12.88 -22.63 4.69
C THR A 26 12.19 -21.56 3.86
N GLY A 27 12.74 -20.35 3.88
CA GLY A 27 12.30 -19.28 2.97
C GLY A 27 13.05 -19.35 1.64
N ALA A 28 12.82 -18.39 0.75
CA ALA A 28 13.43 -18.31 -0.57
C ALA A 28 14.88 -17.76 -0.55
N GLY A 29 15.54 -17.65 0.60
CA GLY A 29 16.95 -17.24 0.72
C GLY A 29 17.30 -15.91 0.06
N ASN A 30 16.41 -14.93 0.11
CA ASN A 30 16.55 -13.64 -0.58
C ASN A 30 16.73 -13.75 -2.11
N ASN A 31 16.25 -14.83 -2.72
CA ASN A 31 16.34 -15.08 -4.16
C ASN A 31 14.95 -15.04 -4.79
N TRP A 32 14.72 -14.10 -5.69
CA TRP A 32 13.47 -13.96 -6.40
C TRP A 32 13.10 -15.21 -7.22
N GLY A 33 14.08 -15.79 -7.93
CA GLY A 33 13.86 -16.99 -8.74
C GLY A 33 13.43 -18.20 -7.91
N MET A 34 14.04 -18.40 -6.75
CA MET A 34 13.63 -19.45 -5.80
C MET A 34 12.20 -19.21 -5.30
N GLY A 35 11.87 -17.98 -4.90
CA GLY A 35 10.53 -17.62 -4.45
C GLY A 35 9.47 -17.84 -5.54
N TYR A 36 9.79 -17.50 -6.78
CA TYR A 36 8.91 -17.70 -7.93
C TYR A 36 8.67 -19.18 -8.23
N SER A 37 9.72 -19.99 -8.25
CA SER A 37 9.62 -21.45 -8.45
C SER A 37 8.88 -22.14 -7.30
N MET A 38 9.06 -21.72 -6.06
CA MET A 38 8.26 -22.17 -4.93
C MET A 38 6.77 -21.83 -5.14
N GLY A 39 6.48 -20.67 -5.72
CA GLY A 39 5.14 -20.26 -6.07
C GLY A 39 4.47 -21.24 -7.05
N GLU A 40 5.20 -21.73 -8.04
CA GLU A 40 4.69 -22.74 -8.99
C GLU A 40 4.27 -24.06 -8.30
N GLN A 41 4.93 -24.40 -7.20
CA GLN A 41 4.64 -25.64 -6.48
C GLN A 41 3.48 -25.53 -5.50
N VAL A 42 3.30 -24.35 -4.90
CA VAL A 42 2.38 -24.17 -3.75
C VAL A 42 1.15 -23.31 -4.07
N HIS A 43 1.05 -22.80 -5.29
CA HIS A 43 -0.01 -21.83 -5.63
C HIS A 43 -1.43 -22.42 -5.51
N GLU A 44 -1.62 -23.70 -5.79
CA GLU A 44 -2.93 -24.35 -5.71
C GLU A 44 -3.43 -24.38 -4.28
N ASP A 45 -2.59 -24.76 -3.32
CA ASP A 45 -2.94 -24.79 -1.89
C ASP A 45 -3.32 -23.37 -1.39
N ILE A 46 -2.57 -22.36 -1.83
CA ILE A 46 -2.83 -20.96 -1.43
C ILE A 46 -4.10 -20.44 -2.11
N LEU A 47 -4.32 -20.74 -3.39
CA LEU A 47 -5.52 -20.32 -4.10
C LEU A 47 -6.77 -20.97 -3.54
N GLU A 48 -6.71 -22.24 -3.09
CA GLU A 48 -7.83 -22.89 -2.42
C GLU A 48 -8.24 -22.18 -1.13
N MET A 49 -7.26 -21.70 -0.34
CA MET A 49 -7.54 -20.87 0.84
C MET A 49 -8.23 -19.56 0.46
N ILE A 50 -7.76 -18.91 -0.62
CA ILE A 50 -8.30 -17.65 -1.12
C ILE A 50 -9.72 -17.85 -1.68
N ASP A 51 -9.94 -18.90 -2.47
CA ASP A 51 -11.25 -19.23 -3.03
C ASP A 51 -12.29 -19.48 -1.93
N ARG A 52 -11.91 -20.18 -0.87
CA ARG A 52 -12.79 -20.42 0.28
C ARG A 52 -13.22 -19.13 0.98
N GLU A 53 -12.31 -18.17 1.18
CA GLU A 53 -12.65 -16.87 1.74
C GLU A 53 -13.46 -16.01 0.75
N ALA A 54 -13.16 -16.10 -0.53
CA ALA A 54 -13.88 -15.39 -1.58
C ALA A 54 -15.33 -15.89 -1.70
N ASP A 55 -15.54 -17.21 -1.64
CA ASP A 55 -16.87 -17.85 -1.69
C ASP A 55 -17.70 -17.55 -0.44
N GLY A 56 -17.05 -17.34 0.70
CA GLY A 56 -17.70 -16.93 1.95
C GLY A 56 -18.13 -15.44 1.97
N SER A 57 -17.79 -14.66 0.95
CA SER A 57 -18.11 -13.24 0.85
C SER A 57 -19.34 -13.00 -0.02
N ASP A 58 -20.34 -12.29 0.49
CA ASP A 58 -21.56 -11.93 -0.28
C ASP A 58 -21.27 -10.99 -1.45
N SER A 59 -20.27 -10.12 -1.30
CA SER A 59 -19.87 -9.14 -2.32
C SER A 59 -18.36 -8.90 -2.28
N LEU A 60 -17.60 -9.71 -2.98
CA LEU A 60 -16.17 -9.52 -3.13
C LEU A 60 -15.89 -8.35 -4.07
N GLU A 61 -15.24 -7.29 -3.57
CA GLU A 61 -14.82 -6.14 -4.35
C GLU A 61 -13.41 -6.36 -4.94
N GLY A 62 -12.48 -6.88 -4.15
CA GLY A 62 -11.11 -7.11 -4.57
C GLY A 62 -10.23 -7.68 -3.47
N PHE A 63 -8.94 -7.67 -3.73
CA PHE A 63 -7.90 -8.20 -2.85
C PHE A 63 -6.92 -7.11 -2.45
N MET A 64 -6.39 -7.22 -1.24
CA MET A 64 -5.32 -6.37 -0.75
C MET A 64 -4.09 -7.23 -0.47
N MET A 65 -3.02 -7.01 -1.23
CA MET A 65 -1.79 -7.77 -1.13
C MET A 65 -0.70 -6.94 -0.45
N LEU A 66 -0.10 -7.48 0.59
CA LEU A 66 1.02 -6.86 1.31
C LEU A 66 2.27 -7.68 1.10
N HIS A 67 3.30 -7.08 0.54
CA HIS A 67 4.56 -7.77 0.29
C HIS A 67 5.78 -6.84 0.28
N SER A 68 6.96 -7.42 0.43
CA SER A 68 8.23 -6.74 0.18
C SER A 68 8.73 -7.11 -1.21
N ILE A 69 9.31 -6.17 -1.92
CA ILE A 69 9.91 -6.40 -3.24
C ILE A 69 11.39 -6.75 -3.18
N ALA A 70 12.03 -6.60 -2.03
CA ALA A 70 13.49 -6.74 -1.86
C ALA A 70 13.95 -8.13 -1.41
N GLY A 71 13.07 -8.88 -0.74
CA GLY A 71 13.35 -10.24 -0.26
C GLY A 71 13.18 -11.31 -1.35
N GLY A 72 13.23 -12.58 -0.98
CA GLY A 72 12.98 -13.71 -1.89
C GLY A 72 11.50 -14.10 -1.95
N THR A 73 10.90 -14.40 -0.80
CA THR A 73 9.50 -14.86 -0.70
C THR A 73 8.51 -13.75 -1.07
N GLY A 74 8.60 -12.59 -0.43
CA GLY A 74 7.68 -11.46 -0.71
C GLY A 74 7.78 -10.94 -2.13
N SER A 75 8.95 -11.02 -2.74
CA SER A 75 9.19 -10.60 -4.12
C SER A 75 8.86 -11.70 -5.14
N GLY A 76 9.42 -12.90 -5.01
CA GLY A 76 9.27 -13.99 -5.97
C GLY A 76 7.90 -14.67 -5.88
N LEU A 77 7.57 -15.24 -4.72
CA LEU A 77 6.25 -15.85 -4.49
C LEU A 77 5.14 -14.80 -4.61
N GLY A 78 5.35 -13.59 -4.09
CA GLY A 78 4.40 -12.50 -4.22
C GLY A 78 4.11 -12.12 -5.67
N SER A 79 5.12 -12.07 -6.52
CA SER A 79 4.96 -11.83 -7.97
C SER A 79 4.18 -12.95 -8.65
N TYR A 80 4.47 -14.20 -8.32
CA TYR A 80 3.75 -15.36 -8.87
C TYR A 80 2.28 -15.35 -8.46
N MET A 81 2.01 -15.14 -7.17
CA MET A 81 0.64 -15.07 -6.65
C MET A 81 -0.16 -13.91 -7.25
N LEU A 82 0.47 -12.78 -7.51
CA LEU A 82 -0.16 -11.65 -8.19
C LEU A 82 -0.64 -12.05 -9.60
N GLU A 83 0.20 -12.76 -10.37
CA GLU A 83 -0.17 -13.27 -11.69
C GLU A 83 -1.34 -14.27 -11.59
N ARG A 84 -1.28 -15.21 -10.67
CA ARG A 84 -2.33 -16.22 -10.49
C ARG A 84 -3.65 -15.62 -10.01
N LEU A 85 -3.61 -14.65 -9.09
CA LEU A 85 -4.80 -13.91 -8.66
C LEU A 85 -5.44 -13.14 -9.83
N ASN A 86 -4.63 -12.54 -10.66
CA ASN A 86 -5.06 -11.83 -11.84
C ASN A 86 -5.76 -12.77 -12.85
N ASP A 87 -5.20 -13.95 -13.06
CA ASP A 87 -5.77 -14.96 -13.94
C ASP A 87 -7.07 -15.57 -13.36
N ARG A 88 -7.11 -15.80 -12.05
CA ARG A 88 -8.24 -16.43 -11.37
C ARG A 88 -9.44 -15.51 -11.19
N PHE A 89 -9.17 -14.23 -10.88
CA PHE A 89 -10.16 -13.20 -10.60
C PHE A 89 -10.02 -11.99 -11.55
N PRO A 90 -10.23 -12.18 -12.86
CA PRO A 90 -9.93 -11.15 -13.87
C PRO A 90 -10.79 -9.88 -13.77
N LYS A 91 -11.84 -9.88 -12.93
CA LYS A 91 -12.78 -8.76 -12.76
C LYS A 91 -12.66 -8.06 -11.42
N LYS A 92 -11.73 -8.49 -10.58
CA LYS A 92 -11.60 -8.01 -9.21
C LYS A 92 -10.38 -7.09 -9.09
N LEU A 93 -10.55 -6.05 -8.28
CA LEU A 93 -9.48 -5.12 -7.98
C LEU A 93 -8.37 -5.82 -7.20
N ILE A 94 -7.11 -5.57 -7.55
CA ILE A 94 -5.96 -5.99 -6.75
C ILE A 94 -5.21 -4.74 -6.29
N GLN A 95 -5.26 -4.45 -5.00
CA GLN A 95 -4.48 -3.39 -4.39
C GLN A 95 -3.23 -3.97 -3.76
N THR A 96 -2.06 -3.43 -4.07
CA THR A 96 -0.81 -3.87 -3.48
C THR A 96 -0.18 -2.79 -2.61
N TYR A 97 0.27 -3.18 -1.43
CA TYR A 97 1.15 -2.37 -0.57
C TYR A 97 2.55 -2.98 -0.65
N SER A 98 3.41 -2.31 -1.39
CA SER A 98 4.75 -2.83 -1.67
C SER A 98 5.80 -2.06 -0.88
N VAL A 99 6.56 -2.78 -0.07
CA VAL A 99 7.65 -2.22 0.73
C VAL A 99 8.94 -2.24 -0.09
N PHE A 100 9.47 -1.05 -0.35
CA PHE A 100 10.72 -0.84 -1.07
C PHE A 100 11.91 -0.84 -0.11
N PRO A 101 13.08 -1.38 -0.54
CA PRO A 101 14.27 -1.39 0.28
C PRO A 101 14.84 0.01 0.49
N ASN A 102 15.55 0.20 1.58
CA ASN A 102 16.34 1.40 1.78
C ASN A 102 17.55 1.40 0.82
N THR A 103 17.69 2.44 0.01
CA THR A 103 18.77 2.56 -0.97
C THR A 103 20.14 2.86 -0.35
N HIS A 104 20.18 3.38 0.88
CA HIS A 104 21.42 3.83 1.52
C HIS A 104 21.99 2.84 2.54
N THR A 105 21.18 1.96 3.12
CA THR A 105 21.55 1.02 4.19
C THR A 105 21.13 -0.40 3.87
N GLY A 106 21.19 -0.79 2.60
CA GLY A 106 20.85 -2.15 2.20
C GLY A 106 21.94 -3.14 2.62
N ASP A 107 21.63 -4.04 3.54
CA ASP A 107 22.57 -5.07 4.02
C ASP A 107 22.75 -6.21 3.02
N ILE A 108 21.88 -6.33 2.01
CA ILE A 108 21.84 -7.46 1.08
C ILE A 108 22.06 -6.96 -0.36
N VAL A 109 23.13 -7.45 -0.97
CA VAL A 109 23.60 -7.04 -2.31
C VAL A 109 22.58 -7.36 -3.42
N VAL A 110 21.75 -8.39 -3.25
CA VAL A 110 20.79 -8.85 -4.29
C VAL A 110 19.45 -8.12 -4.30
N GLN A 111 19.19 -7.24 -3.33
CA GLN A 111 17.94 -6.49 -3.23
C GLN A 111 17.53 -5.74 -4.52
N PRO A 112 18.44 -5.05 -5.24
CA PRO A 112 18.09 -4.36 -6.48
C PRO A 112 17.59 -5.30 -7.57
N TYR A 113 18.17 -6.50 -7.68
CA TYR A 113 17.74 -7.50 -8.66
C TYR A 113 16.34 -8.02 -8.37
N ASN A 114 16.07 -8.39 -7.12
CA ASN A 114 14.75 -8.82 -6.68
C ASN A 114 13.70 -7.73 -6.90
N SER A 115 14.06 -6.49 -6.57
CA SER A 115 13.18 -5.33 -6.77
C SER A 115 12.85 -5.09 -8.23
N LEU A 116 13.84 -5.17 -9.13
CA LEU A 116 13.63 -4.97 -10.56
C LEU A 116 12.72 -6.05 -11.17
N LEU A 117 12.94 -7.32 -10.81
CA LEU A 117 12.12 -8.43 -11.28
C LEU A 117 10.68 -8.33 -10.78
N SER A 118 10.49 -7.96 -9.51
CA SER A 118 9.15 -7.73 -8.93
C SER A 118 8.45 -6.54 -9.58
N MET A 119 9.16 -5.44 -9.81
CA MET A 119 8.63 -4.25 -10.48
C MET A 119 8.15 -4.56 -11.89
N ARG A 120 8.87 -5.41 -12.63
CA ARG A 120 8.44 -5.86 -13.95
C ARG A 120 7.07 -6.54 -13.88
N ARG A 121 6.88 -7.45 -12.90
CA ARG A 121 5.60 -8.16 -12.72
C ARG A 121 4.49 -7.21 -12.27
N LEU A 122 4.79 -6.34 -11.34
CA LEU A 122 3.84 -5.34 -10.86
C LEU A 122 3.38 -4.40 -11.98
N THR A 123 4.28 -3.97 -12.87
CA THR A 123 3.92 -3.12 -14.02
C THR A 123 3.17 -3.87 -15.10
N GLN A 124 3.51 -5.13 -15.38
CA GLN A 124 2.86 -5.93 -16.42
C GLN A 124 1.44 -6.34 -16.05
N ASN A 125 1.22 -6.75 -14.80
CA ASN A 125 -0.09 -7.19 -14.34
C ASN A 125 -1.03 -6.04 -13.99
N ALA A 126 -0.54 -4.82 -14.02
CA ALA A 126 -1.33 -3.61 -13.87
C ALA A 126 -1.75 -2.98 -15.21
N ASP A 127 -1.47 -3.61 -16.34
CA ASP A 127 -1.86 -3.15 -17.68
C ASP A 127 -3.38 -3.18 -17.94
N SER A 128 -4.16 -3.07 -16.90
CA SER A 128 -5.59 -2.96 -17.00
C SER A 128 -6.00 -1.53 -17.32
N VAL A 129 -6.10 -1.29 -18.58
CA VAL A 129 -6.62 -0.04 -19.12
C VAL A 129 -8.12 0.06 -18.88
N VAL A 130 -8.59 1.06 -18.16
CA VAL A 130 -9.97 1.52 -18.29
C VAL A 130 -10.11 2.12 -19.67
N ARG A 131 -10.33 1.30 -20.67
CA ARG A 131 -10.87 1.73 -21.94
C ARG A 131 -12.39 1.75 -21.82
N THR A 132 -12.94 2.91 -21.62
CA THR A 132 -14.37 3.18 -21.78
C THR A 132 -14.72 3.18 -23.27
N ASP A 133 -14.38 2.15 -23.99
CA ASP A 133 -14.90 1.94 -25.34
C ASP A 133 -16.18 1.09 -25.19
N LEU A 134 -17.30 1.74 -25.43
CA LEU A 134 -18.67 1.21 -25.34
C LEU A 134 -18.94 -0.02 -26.25
N ALA A 135 -17.95 -0.56 -26.94
CA ALA A 135 -18.17 -1.56 -27.99
C ALA A 135 -17.45 -2.90 -27.81
N THR A 136 -16.56 -3.05 -26.83
CA THR A 136 -15.83 -4.32 -26.65
C THR A 136 -15.74 -4.68 -25.17
N SER A 137 -16.30 -5.86 -24.85
CA SER A 137 -16.37 -6.45 -23.50
C SER A 137 -15.01 -6.89 -22.93
N HIS A 138 -13.96 -6.10 -23.06
CA HIS A 138 -12.69 -6.35 -22.39
C HIS A 138 -12.70 -5.65 -21.02
N GLN A 139 -12.98 -6.46 -20.02
CA GLN A 139 -12.99 -6.05 -18.63
C GLN A 139 -11.56 -5.80 -18.16
N THR A 140 -11.38 -4.62 -17.66
CA THR A 140 -10.10 -4.08 -17.23
C THR A 140 -9.89 -4.37 -15.75
N ILE A 141 -8.80 -5.06 -15.43
CA ILE A 141 -8.36 -5.26 -14.06
C ILE A 141 -7.63 -4.01 -13.60
N LEU A 142 -8.07 -3.42 -12.50
CA LEU A 142 -7.42 -2.28 -11.88
C LEU A 142 -6.49 -2.79 -10.77
N THR A 143 -5.19 -2.69 -10.96
CA THR A 143 -4.22 -2.90 -9.90
C THR A 143 -3.73 -1.55 -9.40
N LEU A 144 -3.94 -1.30 -8.12
CA LEU A 144 -3.49 -0.10 -7.43
C LEU A 144 -2.24 -0.43 -6.62
N GLN A 145 -1.15 0.29 -6.83
CA GLN A 145 0.07 0.07 -6.09
C GLN A 145 0.40 1.23 -5.16
N VAL A 146 0.36 0.96 -3.87
CA VAL A 146 0.82 1.87 -2.82
C VAL A 146 2.29 1.57 -2.51
N VAL A 147 3.15 2.56 -2.76
CA VAL A 147 4.59 2.46 -2.51
C VAL A 147 4.88 2.88 -1.08
N LEU A 148 5.57 2.02 -0.34
CA LEU A 148 6.08 2.25 1.01
C LEU A 148 7.60 2.08 0.99
N ASP A 149 8.34 3.15 1.25
CA ASP A 149 9.81 3.12 1.28
C ASP A 149 10.31 2.97 2.73
N ASN A 150 11.01 1.89 3.00
CA ASN A 150 11.58 1.62 4.31
C ASN A 150 12.53 2.71 4.79
N GLY A 151 13.28 3.34 3.87
CA GLY A 151 14.14 4.48 4.19
C GLY A 151 13.36 5.72 4.63
N ALA A 152 12.25 6.03 3.96
CA ALA A 152 11.37 7.12 4.32
C ALA A 152 10.66 6.87 5.66
N LEU A 153 10.18 5.64 5.87
CA LEU A 153 9.53 5.23 7.12
C LEU A 153 10.49 5.34 8.32
N SER A 154 11.74 4.94 8.16
CA SER A 154 12.77 5.08 9.20
C SER A 154 13.08 6.54 9.52
N LYS A 155 13.12 7.42 8.51
CA LYS A 155 13.27 8.87 8.71
C LYS A 155 12.08 9.48 9.43
N ILE A 156 10.86 9.08 9.08
CA ILE A 156 9.65 9.54 9.77
C ILE A 156 9.68 9.11 11.24
N ALA A 157 10.05 7.86 11.52
CA ALA A 157 10.18 7.36 12.88
C ALA A 157 11.24 8.15 13.68
N ALA A 158 12.39 8.45 13.10
CA ALA A 158 13.43 9.26 13.73
C ALA A 158 12.97 10.70 13.96
N ASP A 159 12.42 11.37 12.92
CA ASP A 159 12.11 12.79 12.96
C ASP A 159 10.81 13.12 13.72
N ARG A 160 9.82 12.21 13.71
CA ARG A 160 8.49 12.46 14.29
C ARG A 160 8.23 11.71 15.58
N LEU A 161 8.74 10.49 15.70
CA LEU A 161 8.59 9.68 16.92
C LEU A 161 9.82 9.78 17.82
N HIS A 162 10.87 10.50 17.39
CA HIS A 162 12.14 10.69 18.11
C HIS A 162 12.84 9.37 18.51
N VAL A 163 12.71 8.36 17.67
CA VAL A 163 13.35 7.06 17.85
C VAL A 163 14.59 6.97 16.96
N MET A 164 15.77 6.99 17.55
CA MET A 164 17.05 7.02 16.82
C MET A 164 17.28 5.79 15.95
N ASN A 165 16.86 4.60 16.43
CA ASN A 165 16.94 3.35 15.69
C ASN A 165 15.56 2.67 15.72
N PRO A 166 14.68 2.95 14.74
CA PRO A 166 13.35 2.39 14.73
C PRO A 166 13.39 0.86 14.55
N SER A 167 12.69 0.15 15.42
CA SER A 167 12.46 -1.28 15.26
C SER A 167 11.45 -1.55 14.15
N PHE A 168 11.40 -2.79 13.67
CA PHE A 168 10.37 -3.22 12.72
C PHE A 168 8.94 -3.02 13.27
N GLU A 169 8.76 -3.14 14.57
CA GLU A 169 7.46 -2.91 15.21
C GLU A 169 6.96 -1.49 15.01
N GLN A 170 7.80 -0.50 15.23
CA GLN A 170 7.48 0.92 15.03
C GLN A 170 7.24 1.26 13.55
N THR A 171 8.05 0.69 12.67
CA THR A 171 7.84 0.83 11.22
C THR A 171 6.51 0.23 10.79
N ASN A 172 6.18 -0.96 11.29
CA ASN A 172 4.90 -1.62 11.01
C ASN A 172 3.71 -0.84 11.58
N GLN A 173 3.86 -0.18 12.73
CA GLN A 173 2.83 0.70 13.28
C GLN A 173 2.54 1.89 12.36
N LEU A 174 3.57 2.51 11.78
CA LEU A 174 3.40 3.57 10.78
C LEU A 174 2.67 3.05 9.54
N VAL A 175 3.07 1.89 9.02
CA VAL A 175 2.42 1.26 7.86
C VAL A 175 0.95 0.96 8.16
N SER A 176 0.66 0.37 9.32
CA SER A 176 -0.71 0.04 9.73
C SER A 176 -1.58 1.29 9.88
N THR A 177 -1.03 2.39 10.37
CA THR A 177 -1.72 3.68 10.45
C THR A 177 -2.12 4.21 9.06
N VAL A 178 -1.22 4.10 8.09
CA VAL A 178 -1.51 4.51 6.70
C VAL A 178 -2.54 3.61 6.05
N MET A 179 -2.41 2.30 6.23
CA MET A 179 -3.40 1.35 5.71
C MET A 179 -4.78 1.62 6.32
N SER A 180 -4.85 1.86 7.62
CA SER A 180 -6.09 2.24 8.29
C SER A 180 -6.67 3.54 7.74
N ALA A 181 -5.85 4.55 7.54
CA ALA A 181 -6.29 5.83 6.98
C ALA A 181 -6.78 5.72 5.53
N SER A 182 -6.08 4.98 4.69
CA SER A 182 -6.44 4.79 3.28
C SER A 182 -7.72 3.97 3.08
N THR A 183 -8.06 3.09 4.02
CA THR A 183 -9.30 2.29 3.99
C THR A 183 -10.43 2.89 4.82
N THR A 184 -10.26 4.09 5.38
CA THR A 184 -11.27 4.72 6.25
C THR A 184 -12.59 4.95 5.51
N THR A 185 -12.55 5.40 4.27
CA THR A 185 -13.75 5.66 3.45
C THR A 185 -14.52 4.38 3.14
N LEU A 186 -13.86 3.24 3.01
CA LEU A 186 -14.47 1.94 2.82
C LEU A 186 -15.13 1.42 4.09
N ARG A 187 -14.46 1.55 5.24
CA ARG A 187 -14.95 1.07 6.55
C ARG A 187 -16.03 1.97 7.15
N TYR A 188 -15.96 3.26 6.87
CA TYR A 188 -16.91 4.26 7.33
C TYR A 188 -17.47 5.01 6.11
N PRO A 189 -18.52 4.48 5.47
CA PRO A 189 -19.04 5.03 4.23
C PRO A 189 -19.59 6.45 4.43
N GLY A 190 -19.23 7.33 3.52
CA GLY A 190 -19.70 8.71 3.43
C GLY A 190 -20.47 8.95 2.13
N TYR A 191 -20.58 10.22 1.73
CA TYR A 191 -21.29 10.58 0.49
C TYR A 191 -20.49 10.34 -0.78
N MET A 192 -19.15 10.23 -0.70
CA MET A 192 -18.25 10.09 -1.85
C MET A 192 -17.18 9.03 -1.57
N HIS A 193 -16.75 8.34 -2.63
CA HIS A 193 -15.64 7.40 -2.59
C HIS A 193 -15.79 6.27 -1.55
N ASN A 194 -16.96 5.62 -1.55
CA ASN A 194 -17.26 4.53 -0.61
C ASN A 194 -16.70 3.17 -1.07
N ASP A 195 -16.23 3.09 -2.29
CA ASP A 195 -15.69 1.91 -2.94
C ASP A 195 -14.22 2.13 -3.36
N LEU A 196 -13.44 1.06 -3.37
CA LEU A 196 -12.05 1.11 -3.82
C LEU A 196 -11.95 1.45 -5.30
N VAL A 197 -12.90 1.02 -6.10
CA VAL A 197 -12.94 1.27 -7.54
C VAL A 197 -13.05 2.77 -7.83
N GLY A 198 -13.93 3.47 -7.12
CA GLY A 198 -14.10 4.92 -7.26
C GLY A 198 -12.83 5.70 -6.85
N ILE A 199 -12.16 5.27 -5.78
CA ILE A 199 -10.88 5.86 -5.35
C ILE A 199 -9.82 5.67 -6.43
N VAL A 200 -9.67 4.46 -6.95
CA VAL A 200 -8.69 4.12 -7.98
C VAL A 200 -8.95 4.89 -9.27
N ALA A 201 -10.20 4.94 -9.70
CA ALA A 201 -10.60 5.65 -10.91
C ALA A 201 -10.29 7.15 -10.85
N SER A 202 -10.40 7.75 -9.66
CA SER A 202 -10.08 9.16 -9.46
C SER A 202 -8.56 9.45 -9.46
N LEU A 203 -7.74 8.47 -9.05
CA LEU A 203 -6.30 8.66 -8.88
C LEU A 203 -5.46 8.28 -10.09
N ILE A 204 -5.93 7.34 -10.93
CA ILE A 204 -5.16 6.82 -12.05
C ILE A 204 -5.67 7.40 -13.38
N PRO A 205 -5.03 8.47 -13.90
CA PRO A 205 -5.44 9.06 -15.17
C PRO A 205 -5.03 8.23 -16.39
N THR A 206 -3.96 7.45 -16.25
CA THR A 206 -3.43 6.58 -17.31
C THR A 206 -3.00 5.24 -16.73
N PRO A 207 -3.18 4.12 -17.46
CA PRO A 207 -2.98 2.77 -16.94
C PRO A 207 -1.59 2.49 -16.35
N ARG A 208 -0.54 3.06 -16.94
CA ARG A 208 0.85 2.86 -16.48
C ARG A 208 1.24 3.73 -15.27
N CYS A 209 0.43 4.71 -14.91
CA CYS A 209 0.67 5.62 -13.79
C CYS A 209 -0.09 5.17 -12.54
N HIS A 210 0.06 3.92 -12.14
CA HIS A 210 -0.66 3.28 -11.04
C HIS A 210 0.15 3.19 -9.74
N PHE A 211 1.33 3.76 -9.70
CA PHE A 211 2.14 3.85 -8.48
C PHE A 211 1.75 5.09 -7.69
N LEU A 212 1.22 4.88 -6.50
CA LEU A 212 0.74 5.94 -5.63
C LEU A 212 1.73 6.20 -4.50
N MET A 213 1.97 7.47 -4.26
CA MET A 213 2.74 7.97 -3.14
C MET A 213 1.79 8.43 -2.03
N THR A 214 2.00 7.96 -0.82
CA THR A 214 1.20 8.34 0.34
C THR A 214 1.93 9.32 1.23
N SER A 215 1.15 10.21 1.86
CA SER A 215 1.61 11.13 2.90
C SER A 215 0.59 11.14 4.02
N TYR A 216 1.03 11.23 5.25
CA TYR A 216 0.15 11.20 6.42
C TYR A 216 0.54 12.29 7.42
N THR A 217 -0.46 12.84 8.10
CA THR A 217 -0.30 13.78 9.23
C THR A 217 -1.59 13.80 10.06
N PRO A 218 -1.55 13.91 11.38
CA PRO A 218 -0.38 14.00 12.25
C PRO A 218 0.20 12.62 12.60
N PHE A 219 1.50 12.51 12.74
CA PHE A 219 2.13 11.39 13.42
C PHE A 219 2.18 11.70 14.91
N SER A 220 1.52 10.91 15.72
CA SER A 220 1.57 11.00 17.18
C SER A 220 2.29 9.77 17.74
N GLY A 221 3.26 10.00 18.61
CA GLY A 221 3.85 8.96 19.44
C GLY A 221 2.88 8.55 20.57
N GLU A 222 3.25 7.52 21.32
CA GLU A 222 2.44 6.99 22.44
C GLU A 222 2.08 8.03 23.53
N ASN A 223 2.80 9.15 23.60
CA ASN A 223 2.58 10.24 24.56
C ASN A 223 1.58 11.30 24.09
N VAL A 224 0.46 10.89 23.51
CA VAL A 224 -0.55 11.78 22.89
C VAL A 224 -1.29 12.67 23.90
N GLU A 225 -1.28 12.36 25.19
CA GLU A 225 -2.03 13.14 26.19
C GLU A 225 -1.54 14.60 26.31
N GLN A 226 -0.28 14.85 26.05
CA GLN A 226 0.28 16.23 26.11
C GLN A 226 0.04 17.04 24.82
N ALA A 227 -0.30 16.41 23.71
CA ALA A 227 -0.50 17.08 22.43
C ALA A 227 -1.90 17.71 22.25
N LYS A 228 -2.85 17.44 23.13
CA LYS A 228 -4.23 17.95 23.04
C LYS A 228 -4.36 19.44 23.31
N THR A 229 -3.33 20.09 23.85
CA THR A 229 -3.38 21.52 24.22
C THR A 229 -2.81 22.48 23.20
N VAL A 230 -2.33 22.00 22.05
CA VAL A 230 -1.58 22.85 21.11
C VAL A 230 -2.29 23.05 19.78
N ARG A 231 -2.73 24.31 19.58
CA ARG A 231 -3.14 24.99 18.33
C ARG A 231 -4.31 24.36 17.55
N LYS A 232 -5.36 25.16 17.37
CA LYS A 232 -6.33 24.98 16.29
C LYS A 232 -5.55 24.91 14.97
N THR A 233 -5.41 23.71 14.44
CA THR A 233 -4.73 23.47 13.16
C THR A 233 -5.74 23.73 12.05
N THR A 234 -5.49 24.69 11.19
CA THR A 234 -6.37 24.95 10.03
C THR A 234 -6.17 23.84 8.99
N VAL A 235 -7.19 23.59 8.18
CA VAL A 235 -7.13 22.63 7.07
C VAL A 235 -5.96 22.97 6.14
N LEU A 236 -5.75 24.25 5.88
CA LEU A 236 -4.64 24.76 5.06
C LEU A 236 -3.26 24.35 5.61
N ASP A 237 -3.06 24.42 6.93
CA ASP A 237 -1.80 24.02 7.57
C ASP A 237 -1.57 22.50 7.47
N VAL A 238 -2.63 21.71 7.60
CA VAL A 238 -2.57 20.25 7.40
C VAL A 238 -2.15 19.92 5.97
N MET A 239 -2.77 20.57 4.99
CA MET A 239 -2.46 20.37 3.57
C MET A 239 -1.01 20.75 3.24
N ARG A 240 -0.53 21.88 3.75
CA ARG A 240 0.87 22.30 3.59
C ARG A 240 1.85 21.30 4.22
N ARG A 241 1.49 20.72 5.36
CA ARG A 241 2.33 19.69 6.02
C ARG A 241 2.40 18.40 5.20
N LEU A 242 1.30 17.98 4.58
CA LEU A 242 1.27 16.77 3.73
C LEU A 242 2.22 16.88 2.53
N LEU A 243 2.42 18.09 2.00
CA LEU A 243 3.35 18.32 0.88
C LEU A 243 4.82 18.28 1.28
N GLN A 244 5.12 18.41 2.57
CA GLN A 244 6.51 18.42 3.04
C GLN A 244 7.18 17.04 2.84
N PRO A 245 8.45 17.00 2.39
CA PRO A 245 9.19 15.75 2.21
C PRO A 245 9.23 14.85 3.45
N LYS A 246 9.18 15.45 4.64
CA LYS A 246 9.23 14.77 5.94
C LYS A 246 7.96 13.96 6.27
N ASN A 247 6.87 14.19 5.57
CA ASN A 247 5.60 13.48 5.77
C ASN A 247 5.30 12.47 4.66
N ARG A 248 6.13 12.42 3.64
CA ARG A 248 6.00 11.47 2.53
C ARG A 248 6.60 10.13 2.92
N MET A 249 5.92 9.05 2.57
CA MET A 249 6.38 7.69 2.81
C MET A 249 7.27 7.15 1.69
N VAL A 250 7.69 8.01 0.79
CA VAL A 250 8.57 7.68 -0.34
C VAL A 250 9.70 8.70 -0.40
N SER A 251 10.94 8.21 -0.50
CA SER A 251 12.16 9.02 -0.61
C SER A 251 12.37 9.57 -2.03
N THR A 252 11.36 10.22 -2.60
CA THR A 252 11.49 10.86 -3.91
C THR A 252 11.82 12.35 -3.75
N ASN A 253 12.76 12.83 -4.57
CA ASN A 253 13.09 14.24 -4.67
C ASN A 253 12.49 14.78 -5.99
N PRO A 254 11.28 15.37 -5.96
CA PRO A 254 10.70 15.96 -7.16
C PRO A 254 11.58 17.13 -7.64
N THR A 255 11.83 17.17 -8.93
CA THR A 255 12.51 18.30 -9.57
C THR A 255 11.58 19.51 -9.63
N LYS A 256 12.11 20.70 -9.90
CA LYS A 256 11.29 21.93 -10.06
C LYS A 256 10.24 21.82 -11.17
N LYS A 257 10.43 20.89 -12.12
CA LYS A 257 9.51 20.64 -13.25
C LYS A 257 8.51 19.51 -12.98
N SER A 258 8.61 18.82 -11.84
CA SER A 258 7.69 17.73 -11.49
C SER A 258 6.37 18.30 -11.01
N CYS A 259 5.27 17.77 -11.50
CA CYS A 259 3.91 18.10 -11.05
C CYS A 259 3.17 16.82 -10.61
N TYR A 260 2.17 17.00 -9.76
CA TYR A 260 1.26 15.92 -9.41
C TYR A 260 0.20 15.80 -10.51
N MET A 261 -0.08 14.57 -10.96
CA MET A 261 -1.12 14.32 -11.97
C MET A 261 -2.51 14.26 -11.36
N SER A 262 -2.63 13.66 -10.19
CA SER A 262 -3.87 13.57 -9.42
C SER A 262 -3.56 13.46 -7.94
N ILE A 263 -4.46 13.94 -7.09
CA ILE A 263 -4.29 13.95 -5.65
C ILE A 263 -5.65 13.63 -5.03
N LEU A 264 -5.65 12.68 -4.11
CA LEU A 264 -6.80 12.40 -3.24
C LEU A 264 -6.43 12.77 -1.81
N ASN A 265 -7.25 13.60 -1.18
CA ASN A 265 -7.12 13.95 0.23
C ASN A 265 -8.26 13.33 1.02
N ILE A 266 -7.91 12.56 2.05
CA ILE A 266 -8.87 12.01 3.01
C ILE A 266 -8.68 12.80 4.30
N ILE A 267 -9.68 13.61 4.65
CA ILE A 267 -9.66 14.45 5.84
C ILE A 267 -10.72 13.93 6.80
N GLN A 268 -10.29 13.62 8.02
CA GLN A 268 -11.17 13.19 9.09
C GLN A 268 -11.40 14.35 10.06
N GLY A 269 -12.66 14.74 10.25
CA GLY A 269 -13.07 15.85 11.12
C GLY A 269 -13.92 16.88 10.40
N GLU A 270 -14.25 17.95 11.09
CA GLU A 270 -14.97 19.08 10.51
C GLU A 270 -13.99 19.90 9.65
N ALA A 271 -14.20 19.89 8.34
CA ALA A 271 -13.42 20.63 7.39
C ALA A 271 -14.35 21.46 6.50
N ASP A 272 -14.05 22.75 6.34
CA ASP A 272 -14.78 23.59 5.38
C ASP A 272 -14.25 23.28 3.96
N PRO A 273 -15.13 22.91 3.01
CA PRO A 273 -14.74 22.68 1.62
C PRO A 273 -14.06 23.89 0.97
N SER A 274 -14.38 25.11 1.40
CA SER A 274 -13.78 26.34 0.90
C SER A 274 -12.28 26.43 1.23
N ASP A 275 -11.88 26.01 2.43
CA ASP A 275 -10.49 25.97 2.86
C ASP A 275 -9.67 24.95 2.08
N VAL A 276 -10.29 23.84 1.69
CA VAL A 276 -9.65 22.80 0.86
C VAL A 276 -9.39 23.34 -0.55
N CYS A 277 -10.37 24.05 -1.12
CA CYS A 277 -10.25 24.63 -2.47
C CYS A 277 -9.17 25.72 -2.55
N CYS A 278 -9.00 26.55 -1.50
CA CYS A 278 -7.96 27.57 -1.42
C CYS A 278 -6.56 27.05 -1.08
N SER A 279 -6.39 25.73 -1.00
CA SER A 279 -5.09 25.14 -0.65
C SER A 279 -4.08 25.25 -1.80
N PRO A 280 -2.76 25.19 -1.52
CA PRO A 280 -1.71 25.25 -2.54
C PRO A 280 -1.79 24.10 -3.59
N PHE A 281 -2.63 23.09 -3.38
CA PHE A 281 -2.91 22.06 -4.39
C PHE A 281 -3.72 22.61 -5.57
N CYS A 282 -4.67 23.51 -5.35
CA CYS A 282 -5.41 24.13 -6.44
C CYS A 282 -4.53 25.06 -7.31
N VAL A 283 -3.49 25.65 -6.72
CA VAL A 283 -2.54 26.50 -7.45
C VAL A 283 -1.55 25.65 -8.27
N ALA A 284 -1.23 24.43 -7.84
CA ALA A 284 -0.34 23.54 -8.56
C ALA A 284 -0.99 22.82 -9.77
N THR A 285 -2.32 22.77 -9.83
CA THR A 285 -3.08 22.16 -10.94
C THR A 285 -3.52 23.15 -12.00
N SER A 286 -3.28 24.43 -11.80
CA SER A 286 -3.63 25.52 -12.75
C SER A 286 -2.42 26.09 -13.52
N CYS A 287 -1.32 25.32 -13.64
CA CYS A 287 -0.19 25.66 -14.52
C CYS A 287 -0.09 24.70 -15.68
#